data_bf23451b56670294d3fc6b4989f09145
#
_entry.id   bf23451b56670294d3fc6b4989f09145
#
_cell.length_a   1.000
_cell.length_b   1.000
_cell.length_c   1.000
_cell.angle_alpha   90.00
_cell.angle_beta   90.00
_cell.angle_gamma   90.00
#
_symmetry.space_group_name_H-M   'P 1'
#
loop_
_entity.id
_entity.type
_entity.pdbx_description
1 polymer ?
#
loop_
_entity_poly.entity_id
_entity_poly.type
_entity_poly.pdbx_seq_one_letter_code
_entity_poly.pdbx_strand_id
1 'polypeptide(L)'
;MPQLKYAYYPGCASQEITKESNTTTRLVADALGIELHDMPKANCCGAGLLTDYDYDLYIALNARIFAEAEQMGMDIMTICSTCIMVMNTANRDLKNAKGLLEKTNAVLSKAGLHYSGNVKVKQLLWVLADDYGLDNLKKKVVKPLSW
;
A
#
# COMPACT_ATOMS: atom_id res chain seq x y z
N MET A 1 2.96 18.38 -14.02
CA MET A 1 3.36 17.06 -13.50
C MET A 1 2.21 16.11 -13.73
N PRO A 2 2.45 14.83 -14.02
CA PRO A 2 1.35 13.86 -14.05
C PRO A 2 0.67 13.85 -12.69
N GLN A 3 -0.65 13.71 -12.71
CA GLN A 3 -1.44 13.64 -11.48
C GLN A 3 -1.12 12.35 -10.73
N LEU A 4 -0.54 12.47 -9.53
CA LEU A 4 -0.22 11.32 -8.69
C LEU A 4 -1.50 10.82 -8.02
N LYS A 5 -1.80 9.53 -8.19
CA LYS A 5 -2.97 8.87 -7.60
C LYS A 5 -2.61 7.48 -7.09
N TYR A 6 -3.14 7.12 -5.94
CA TYR A 6 -2.83 5.86 -5.26
C TYR A 6 -4.06 5.23 -4.63
N ALA A 7 -4.13 3.91 -4.66
CA ALA A 7 -4.97 3.13 -3.76
C ALA A 7 -4.41 3.27 -2.34
N TYR A 8 -5.17 3.91 -1.45
CA TYR A 8 -4.67 4.26 -0.13
C TYR A 8 -4.98 3.18 0.89
N TYR A 9 -3.92 2.60 1.44
CA TYR A 9 -3.95 1.60 2.50
C TYR A 9 -3.33 2.18 3.78
N PRO A 10 -4.12 2.77 4.68
CA PRO A 10 -3.59 3.42 5.89
C PRO A 10 -2.96 2.44 6.89
N GLY A 11 -3.39 1.16 6.86
CA GLY A 11 -3.05 0.17 7.88
C GLY A 11 -3.98 0.25 9.09
N CYS A 12 -4.08 -0.85 9.86
CA CYS A 12 -5.03 -0.96 10.97
C CYS A 12 -4.71 0.01 12.12
N ALA A 13 -3.43 0.20 12.46
CA ALA A 13 -3.04 1.08 13.56
C ALA A 13 -3.47 2.54 13.32
N SER A 14 -3.33 3.05 12.11
CA SER A 14 -3.70 4.43 11.79
C SER A 14 -5.21 4.65 11.61
N GLN A 15 -5.99 3.59 11.58
CA GLN A 15 -7.46 3.68 11.62
C GLN A 15 -8.00 3.72 13.05
N GLU A 16 -7.28 3.13 14.00
CA GLU A 16 -7.76 2.96 15.38
C GLU A 16 -6.91 3.71 16.42
N ILE A 17 -5.62 3.44 16.49
CA ILE A 17 -4.76 3.90 17.59
C ILE A 17 -4.07 5.23 17.24
N THR A 18 -3.62 5.40 16.00
CA THR A 18 -2.87 6.58 15.53
C THR A 18 -3.63 7.30 14.41
N LYS A 19 -4.87 7.69 14.70
CA LYS A 19 -5.78 8.37 13.73
C LYS A 19 -5.20 9.67 13.18
N GLU A 20 -4.39 10.35 13.99
CA GLU A 20 -3.70 11.58 13.61
C GLU A 20 -2.78 11.35 12.40
N SER A 21 -2.10 10.20 12.34
CA SER A 21 -1.24 9.86 11.20
C SER A 21 -2.03 9.72 9.89
N ASN A 22 -3.22 9.14 9.95
CA ASN A 22 -4.12 9.06 8.80
C ASN A 22 -4.63 10.44 8.39
N THR A 23 -5.10 11.23 9.36
CA THR A 23 -5.64 12.59 9.12
C THR A 23 -4.57 13.50 8.52
N THR A 24 -3.37 13.54 9.10
CA THR A 24 -2.28 14.38 8.61
C THR A 24 -1.78 13.93 7.24
N THR A 25 -1.76 12.63 6.95
CA THR A 25 -1.43 12.12 5.61
C THR A 25 -2.38 12.64 4.55
N ARG A 26 -3.69 12.64 4.81
CA ARG A 26 -4.69 13.17 3.88
C ARG A 26 -4.51 14.66 3.66
N LEU A 27 -4.28 15.44 4.72
CA LEU A 27 -4.01 16.87 4.61
C LEU A 27 -2.74 17.16 3.80
N VAL A 28 -1.68 16.38 3.98
CA VAL A 28 -0.45 16.50 3.19
C VAL A 28 -0.72 16.14 1.73
N ALA A 29 -1.41 15.05 1.46
CA ALA A 29 -1.75 14.63 0.11
C ALA A 29 -2.57 15.71 -0.61
N ASP A 30 -3.60 16.26 0.03
CA ASP A 30 -4.44 17.34 -0.51
C ASP A 30 -3.60 18.60 -0.82
N ALA A 31 -2.73 19.01 0.10
CA ALA A 31 -1.86 20.17 -0.08
C ALA A 31 -0.86 20.02 -1.24
N LEU A 32 -0.49 18.78 -1.55
CA LEU A 32 0.44 18.44 -2.63
C LEU A 32 -0.27 18.06 -3.94
N GLY A 33 -1.59 17.93 -3.95
CA GLY A 33 -2.37 17.50 -5.12
C GLY A 33 -2.19 16.02 -5.44
N ILE A 34 -1.96 15.19 -4.42
CA ILE A 34 -1.88 13.73 -4.53
C ILE A 34 -3.27 13.14 -4.22
N GLU A 35 -3.83 12.41 -5.16
CA GLU A 35 -5.14 11.76 -4.97
C GLU A 35 -5.00 10.43 -4.21
N LEU A 36 -5.73 10.31 -3.12
CA LEU A 36 -5.83 9.09 -2.31
C LEU A 36 -7.22 8.47 -2.46
N HIS A 37 -7.26 7.27 -3.01
CA HIS A 37 -8.49 6.49 -3.19
C HIS A 37 -8.55 5.38 -2.14
N ASP A 38 -9.51 5.46 -1.25
CA ASP A 38 -9.69 4.47 -0.18
C ASP A 38 -9.92 3.06 -0.73
N MET A 39 -9.43 2.07 0.01
CA MET A 39 -9.62 0.64 -0.27
C MET A 39 -10.60 0.05 0.77
N PRO A 40 -11.91 0.21 0.60
CA PRO A 40 -12.88 -0.12 1.64
C PRO A 40 -13.03 -1.63 1.90
N LYS A 41 -12.57 -2.46 0.96
CA LYS A 41 -12.61 -3.92 1.08
C LYS A 41 -11.28 -4.53 1.51
N ALA A 42 -10.24 -3.72 1.69
CA ALA A 42 -8.93 -4.21 2.06
C ALA A 42 -8.94 -4.79 3.49
N ASN A 43 -8.37 -5.97 3.62
CA ASN A 43 -8.16 -6.64 4.91
C ASN A 43 -6.82 -6.22 5.55
N CYS A 44 -6.57 -6.67 6.78
CA CYS A 44 -5.25 -6.55 7.41
C CYS A 44 -4.19 -7.32 6.62
N CYS A 45 -2.97 -6.78 6.54
CA CYS A 45 -1.84 -7.46 5.90
C CYS A 45 -1.32 -8.68 6.67
N GLY A 46 -1.79 -8.89 7.91
CA GLY A 46 -1.40 -10.02 8.75
C GLY A 46 -0.03 -9.90 9.40
N ALA A 47 0.52 -8.68 9.47
CA ALA A 47 1.84 -8.43 10.01
C ALA A 47 2.04 -8.95 11.44
N GLY A 48 3.21 -9.49 11.70
CA GLY A 48 3.69 -9.91 12.99
C GLY A 48 3.21 -11.29 13.46
N LEU A 49 2.28 -11.93 12.77
CA LEU A 49 1.76 -13.23 13.16
C LEU A 49 1.69 -14.23 12.01
N LEU A 50 1.02 -13.86 10.91
CA LEU A 50 0.65 -14.83 9.87
C LEU A 50 1.83 -15.38 9.07
N THR A 51 2.90 -14.62 8.93
CA THR A 51 4.12 -15.07 8.22
C THR A 51 4.69 -16.38 8.79
N ASP A 52 4.63 -16.51 10.11
CA ASP A 52 5.21 -17.66 10.80
C ASP A 52 4.17 -18.73 11.16
N TYR A 53 2.89 -18.33 11.20
CA TYR A 53 1.80 -19.21 11.62
C TYR A 53 1.09 -19.89 10.45
N ASP A 54 0.78 -19.13 9.39
CA ASP A 54 0.10 -19.64 8.18
C ASP A 54 0.53 -18.84 6.95
N TYR A 55 1.57 -19.32 6.30
CA TYR A 55 2.16 -18.66 5.14
C TYR A 55 1.19 -18.58 3.95
N ASP A 56 0.39 -19.62 3.69
CA ASP A 56 -0.58 -19.62 2.59
C ASP A 56 -1.68 -18.57 2.81
N LEU A 57 -2.17 -18.44 4.03
CA LEU A 57 -3.13 -17.41 4.41
C LEU A 57 -2.51 -16.01 4.31
N TYR A 58 -1.27 -15.84 4.78
CA TYR A 58 -0.52 -14.59 4.66
C TYR A 58 -0.42 -14.13 3.20
N ILE A 59 -0.02 -15.04 2.31
CA ILE A 59 0.09 -14.75 0.88
C ILE A 59 -1.27 -14.43 0.27
N ALA A 60 -2.31 -15.20 0.56
CA ALA A 60 -3.66 -15.01 0.02
C ALA A 60 -4.27 -13.67 0.45
N LEU A 61 -4.12 -13.26 1.72
CA LEU A 61 -4.62 -11.98 2.22
C LEU A 61 -3.92 -10.79 1.56
N ASN A 62 -2.61 -10.86 1.36
CA ASN A 62 -1.88 -9.77 0.68
C ASN A 62 -2.19 -9.74 -0.81
N ALA A 63 -2.28 -10.90 -1.47
CA ALA A 63 -2.67 -10.98 -2.88
C ALA A 63 -4.08 -10.43 -3.11
N ARG A 64 -5.00 -10.58 -2.16
CA ARG A 64 -6.33 -9.98 -2.21
C ARG A 64 -6.26 -8.46 -2.19
N ILE A 65 -5.43 -7.86 -1.31
CA ILE A 65 -5.22 -6.41 -1.27
C ILE A 65 -4.67 -5.92 -2.61
N PHE A 66 -3.69 -6.64 -3.19
CA PHE A 66 -3.10 -6.28 -4.49
C PHE A 66 -4.12 -6.40 -5.62
N ALA A 67 -4.96 -7.44 -5.62
CA ALA A 67 -6.00 -7.62 -6.62
C ALA A 67 -7.02 -6.47 -6.59
N GLU A 68 -7.40 -5.98 -5.40
CA GLU A 68 -8.29 -4.82 -5.27
C GLU A 68 -7.64 -3.54 -5.84
N ALA A 69 -6.38 -3.27 -5.53
CA ALA A 69 -5.65 -2.13 -6.07
C ALA A 69 -5.49 -2.23 -7.60
N GLU A 70 -5.23 -3.44 -8.11
CA GLU A 70 -5.12 -3.69 -9.54
C GLU A 70 -6.45 -3.45 -10.27
N GLN A 71 -7.59 -3.83 -9.67
CA GLN A 71 -8.92 -3.49 -10.20
C GLN A 71 -9.18 -1.98 -10.22
N MET A 72 -8.60 -1.23 -9.27
CA MET A 72 -8.66 0.23 -9.25
C MET A 72 -7.71 0.87 -10.28
N GLY A 73 -6.80 0.09 -10.87
CA GLY A 73 -5.78 0.58 -11.81
C GLY A 73 -4.74 1.46 -11.13
N MET A 74 -4.40 1.21 -9.87
CA MET A 74 -3.54 2.06 -9.06
C MET A 74 -2.48 1.24 -8.30
N ASP A 75 -1.32 1.87 -8.08
CA ASP A 75 -0.36 1.40 -7.10
C ASP A 75 -0.85 1.71 -5.67
N ILE A 76 -0.39 0.95 -4.70
CA ILE A 76 -0.76 1.13 -3.29
C ILE A 76 0.19 2.12 -2.62
N MET A 77 -0.39 3.06 -1.88
CA MET A 77 0.35 3.89 -0.92
C MET A 77 -0.06 3.55 0.52
N THR A 78 0.91 3.34 1.39
CA THR A 78 0.69 3.12 2.83
C THR A 78 1.57 4.04 3.68
N ILE A 79 1.16 4.29 4.92
CA ILE A 79 1.95 5.04 5.92
C ILE A 79 2.55 4.13 6.98
N CYS A 80 2.15 2.87 7.01
CA CYS A 80 2.61 1.90 8.00
C CYS A 80 3.88 1.20 7.52
N SER A 81 4.99 1.38 8.25
CA SER A 81 6.29 0.75 7.93
C SER A 81 6.24 -0.77 8.00
N THR A 82 5.47 -1.34 8.92
CA THR A 82 5.29 -2.78 9.01
C THR A 82 4.48 -3.31 7.83
N CYS A 83 3.40 -2.62 7.45
CA CYS A 83 2.57 -3.04 6.33
C CYS A 83 3.35 -3.03 5.01
N ILE A 84 4.19 -2.00 4.76
CA ILE A 84 4.98 -1.97 3.53
C ILE A 84 6.00 -3.10 3.44
N MET A 85 6.64 -3.44 4.56
CA MET A 85 7.57 -4.57 4.63
C MET A 85 6.86 -5.88 4.29
N VAL A 86 5.75 -6.14 4.96
CA VAL A 86 4.94 -7.36 4.78
C VAL A 86 4.40 -7.48 3.37
N MET A 87 3.80 -6.41 2.84
CA MET A 87 3.25 -6.40 1.49
C MET A 87 4.35 -6.56 0.41
N ASN A 88 5.47 -5.86 0.53
CA ASN A 88 6.55 -5.99 -0.44
C ASN A 88 7.19 -7.37 -0.41
N THR A 89 7.28 -8.01 0.75
CA THR A 89 7.75 -9.40 0.88
C THR A 89 6.77 -10.34 0.18
N ALA A 90 5.48 -10.27 0.49
CA ALA A 90 4.45 -11.07 -0.16
C ALA A 90 4.43 -10.88 -1.70
N ASN A 91 4.54 -9.63 -2.15
CA ASN A 91 4.54 -9.31 -3.58
C ASN A 91 5.77 -9.86 -4.30
N ARG A 92 6.95 -9.77 -3.67
CA ARG A 92 8.18 -10.39 -4.15
C ARG A 92 8.05 -11.91 -4.26
N ASP A 93 7.51 -12.54 -3.23
CA ASP A 93 7.36 -13.99 -3.19
C ASP A 93 6.36 -14.48 -4.24
N LEU A 94 5.22 -13.79 -4.42
CA LEU A 94 4.25 -14.07 -5.48
C LEU A 94 4.86 -13.98 -6.89
N LYS A 95 5.82 -13.07 -7.12
CA LYS A 95 6.49 -12.89 -8.41
C LYS A 95 7.59 -13.92 -8.66
N ASN A 96 8.30 -14.35 -7.62
CA ASN A 96 9.53 -15.11 -7.75
C ASN A 96 9.37 -16.61 -7.44
N ALA A 97 8.43 -16.99 -6.58
CA ALA A 97 8.22 -18.39 -6.24
C ALA A 97 7.37 -19.08 -7.32
N LYS A 98 7.95 -20.09 -7.96
CA LYS A 98 7.31 -20.83 -9.05
C LYS A 98 5.97 -21.42 -8.63
N GLY A 99 4.91 -21.08 -9.36
CA GLY A 99 3.57 -21.62 -9.14
C GLY A 99 2.81 -21.00 -7.95
N LEU A 100 3.43 -20.11 -7.17
CA LEU A 100 2.77 -19.49 -6.02
C LEU A 100 1.64 -18.56 -6.44
N LEU A 101 1.88 -17.77 -7.48
CA LEU A 101 0.87 -16.83 -7.99
C LEU A 101 -0.36 -17.57 -8.54
N GLU A 102 -0.14 -18.65 -9.30
CA GLU A 102 -1.23 -19.49 -9.85
C GLU A 102 -2.03 -20.16 -8.73
N LYS A 103 -1.32 -20.76 -7.75
CA LYS A 103 -1.95 -21.36 -6.56
C LYS A 103 -2.81 -20.33 -5.82
N THR A 104 -2.28 -19.13 -5.62
CA THR A 104 -2.98 -18.04 -4.93
C THR A 104 -4.18 -17.55 -5.73
N ASN A 105 -4.05 -17.38 -7.05
CA ASN A 105 -5.16 -16.99 -7.92
C ASN A 105 -6.29 -18.04 -7.96
N ALA A 106 -5.99 -19.31 -7.82
CA ALA A 106 -7.01 -20.34 -7.67
C ALA A 106 -7.86 -20.16 -6.38
N VAL A 107 -7.27 -19.60 -5.32
CA VAL A 107 -8.01 -19.22 -4.10
C VAL A 107 -8.79 -17.92 -4.32
N LEU A 108 -8.16 -16.89 -4.88
CA LEU A 108 -8.76 -15.58 -5.13
C LEU A 108 -9.96 -15.64 -6.08
N SER A 109 -9.93 -16.55 -7.05
CA SER A 109 -11.02 -16.74 -8.02
C SER A 109 -12.35 -17.10 -7.37
N LYS A 110 -12.33 -17.77 -6.21
CA LYS A 110 -13.54 -18.07 -5.42
C LYS A 110 -14.24 -16.82 -4.89
N ALA A 111 -13.48 -15.71 -4.77
CA ALA A 111 -14.00 -14.38 -4.41
C ALA A 111 -14.15 -13.45 -5.61
N GLY A 112 -14.02 -13.96 -6.84
CA GLY A 112 -14.09 -13.16 -8.06
C GLY A 112 -12.89 -12.22 -8.26
N LEU A 113 -11.76 -12.53 -7.64
CA LEU A 113 -10.54 -11.72 -7.69
C LEU A 113 -9.43 -12.45 -8.47
N HIS A 114 -8.54 -11.67 -9.05
CA HIS A 114 -7.32 -12.13 -9.71
C HIS A 114 -6.23 -11.08 -9.53
N TYR A 115 -5.00 -11.53 -9.29
CA TYR A 115 -3.81 -10.67 -9.23
C TYR A 115 -2.83 -11.06 -10.33
N SER A 116 -2.40 -10.09 -11.14
CA SER A 116 -1.46 -10.33 -12.25
C SER A 116 0.00 -10.03 -11.92
N GLY A 117 0.29 -9.52 -10.72
CA GLY A 117 1.65 -9.22 -10.28
C GLY A 117 2.14 -7.80 -10.59
N ASN A 118 1.28 -6.87 -11.02
CA ASN A 118 1.70 -5.57 -11.54
C ASN A 118 1.65 -4.41 -10.54
N VAL A 119 1.03 -4.60 -9.37
CA VAL A 119 0.92 -3.53 -8.35
C VAL A 119 2.25 -3.31 -7.64
N LYS A 120 2.59 -2.05 -7.43
CA LYS A 120 3.67 -1.61 -6.55
C LYS A 120 3.09 -1.14 -5.23
N VAL A 121 3.84 -1.35 -4.15
CA VAL A 121 3.49 -0.85 -2.82
C VAL A 121 4.55 0.14 -2.39
N LYS A 122 4.14 1.37 -2.10
CA LYS A 122 5.04 2.47 -1.69
C LYS A 122 4.65 3.01 -0.32
N GLN A 123 5.64 3.43 0.43
CA GLN A 123 5.44 4.18 1.66
C GLN A 123 5.36 5.67 1.32
N LEU A 124 4.57 6.44 2.09
CA LEU A 124 4.38 7.88 1.86
C LEU A 124 5.70 8.63 1.64
N LEU A 125 6.76 8.33 2.42
CA LEU A 125 8.04 9.02 2.27
C LEU A 125 8.68 8.78 0.90
N TRP A 126 8.53 7.59 0.33
CA TRP A 126 9.02 7.29 -1.02
C TRP A 126 8.19 7.98 -2.09
N VAL A 127 6.88 8.08 -1.88
CA VAL A 127 6.02 8.87 -2.78
C VAL A 127 6.45 10.33 -2.78
N LEU A 128 6.74 10.90 -1.60
CA LEU A 128 7.20 12.29 -1.48
C LEU A 128 8.60 12.51 -2.07
N ALA A 129 9.52 11.56 -1.85
CA ALA A 129 10.90 11.69 -2.31
C ALA A 129 11.06 11.42 -3.80
N ASP A 130 10.47 10.31 -4.29
CA ASP A 130 10.75 9.78 -5.62
C ASP A 130 9.70 10.22 -6.65
N ASP A 131 8.41 10.16 -6.30
CA ASP A 131 7.33 10.43 -7.27
C ASP A 131 6.97 11.92 -7.31
N TYR A 132 6.84 12.58 -6.17
CA TYR A 132 6.59 14.01 -6.08
C TYR A 132 7.87 14.83 -6.29
N GLY A 133 8.97 14.36 -5.74
CA GLY A 133 10.30 14.95 -5.81
C GLY A 133 10.58 15.97 -4.69
N LEU A 134 11.75 15.82 -4.07
CA LEU A 134 12.16 16.65 -2.93
C LEU A 134 12.21 18.15 -3.26
N ASP A 135 12.63 18.52 -4.48
CA ASP A 135 12.69 19.93 -4.88
C ASP A 135 11.31 20.57 -5.02
N ASN A 136 10.31 19.80 -5.45
CA ASN A 136 8.93 20.26 -5.50
C ASN A 136 8.34 20.36 -4.10
N LEU A 137 8.67 19.38 -3.23
CA LEU A 137 8.26 19.41 -1.82
C LEU A 137 8.82 20.64 -1.10
N LYS A 138 10.11 20.94 -1.28
CA LYS A 138 10.74 22.15 -0.70
C LYS A 138 10.01 23.43 -1.05
N LYS A 139 9.52 23.57 -2.29
CA LYS A 139 8.76 24.75 -2.74
C LYS A 139 7.41 24.90 -2.03
N LYS A 140 6.88 23.83 -1.47
CA LYS A 140 5.59 23.83 -0.75
C LYS A 140 5.75 24.04 0.76
N VAL A 141 6.95 23.92 1.30
CA VAL A 141 7.22 24.15 2.72
C VAL A 141 7.17 25.64 3.01
N VAL A 142 6.14 26.07 3.74
CA VAL A 142 5.93 27.49 4.11
C VAL A 142 6.77 27.87 5.34
N LYS A 143 6.90 26.96 6.30
CA LYS A 143 7.67 27.17 7.52
C LYS A 143 8.58 25.95 7.78
N PRO A 144 9.84 26.01 7.36
CA PRO A 144 10.77 24.93 7.65
C PRO A 144 11.03 24.80 9.15
N LEU A 145 11.27 23.56 9.59
CA LEU A 145 11.73 23.30 10.95
C LEU A 145 13.14 23.89 11.12
N SER A 146 13.32 24.67 12.17
CA SER A 146 14.65 25.13 12.63
C SER A 146 15.10 24.21 13.78
N TRP A 147 16.28 23.65 13.63
CA TRP A 147 16.95 22.86 14.67
C TRP A 147 17.88 23.73 15.47
#